data_a07aa24f53a880d1ff969267f6da5537
#
_entry.id   a07aa24f53a880d1ff969267f6da5537
#
_cell.length_a   1.000
_cell.length_b   1.000
_cell.length_c   1.000
_cell.angle_alpha   90.00
_cell.angle_beta   90.00
_cell.angle_gamma   90.00
#
_symmetry.space_group_name_H-M   'P 1'
#
loop_
_entity.id
_entity.type
_entity.pdbx_description
1 polymer ?
#
loop_
_entity_poly.entity_id
_entity_poly.type
_entity_poly.pdbx_seq_one_letter_code
_entity_poly.pdbx_strand_id
1 'polypeptide(L)'
;MKTKTITFDQAGIISIDDNTANIFTIILGSFLIAVLAQISIPLLFTPIPITGQTIGVILVGGLLGARRGAMAVLTYLMEGAIGLPVFAQMKAGAHVLVGPTAGYLWGFVFAAFLIGYLAEKGWTVKPTSSFFSCFAATTLILVLGTLYLAAFSVGFNEALIMGFYPFLVGDVVKSAICAGLITGIRKIS
;
A
#
# COMPACT_ATOMS: atom_id res chain seq x y z
N MET A 1 16.91 -24.36 -3.30
CA MET A 1 17.44 -24.36 -1.92
C MET A 1 16.25 -24.19 -0.98
N LYS A 2 15.78 -25.25 -0.31
CA LYS A 2 14.62 -25.21 0.59
C LYS A 2 15.10 -24.61 1.90
N THR A 3 14.68 -23.42 2.21
CA THR A 3 14.93 -22.77 3.51
C THR A 3 14.05 -23.47 4.54
N LYS A 4 14.65 -24.27 5.41
CA LYS A 4 13.96 -24.88 6.55
C LYS A 4 13.60 -23.77 7.53
N THR A 5 12.31 -23.49 7.68
CA THR A 5 11.78 -22.71 8.81
C THR A 5 11.97 -23.50 10.08
N ILE A 6 12.37 -22.84 11.16
CA ILE A 6 12.68 -23.44 12.46
C ILE A 6 11.48 -24.26 12.95
N THR A 7 11.62 -25.57 12.97
CA THR A 7 10.65 -26.50 13.58
C THR A 7 10.99 -26.64 15.06
N PHE A 8 10.16 -26.09 15.93
CA PHE A 8 10.12 -26.45 17.35
C PHE A 8 9.16 -27.65 17.52
N ASP A 9 9.67 -28.86 17.35
CA ASP A 9 8.89 -30.10 17.29
C ASP A 9 8.68 -30.74 18.67
N GLN A 10 8.67 -30.07 19.78
CA GLN A 10 8.33 -30.74 21.07
C GLN A 10 7.41 -29.93 22.00
N ALA A 11 6.80 -28.84 21.54
CA ALA A 11 5.97 -28.02 22.40
C ALA A 11 4.57 -27.66 21.80
N GLY A 12 4.03 -28.50 20.91
CA GLY A 12 2.66 -28.27 20.41
C GLY A 12 2.49 -27.02 19.53
N ILE A 13 3.55 -26.50 18.94
CA ILE A 13 3.51 -25.37 18.03
C ILE A 13 3.21 -25.90 16.63
N ILE A 14 2.16 -25.37 16.00
CA ILE A 14 1.72 -25.71 14.65
C ILE A 14 2.89 -25.40 13.70
N SER A 15 3.44 -26.43 13.04
CA SER A 15 4.39 -26.23 11.94
C SER A 15 3.62 -25.64 10.75
N ILE A 16 3.77 -24.36 10.50
CA ILE A 16 3.15 -23.68 9.36
C ILE A 16 4.05 -23.92 8.15
N ASP A 17 3.51 -24.60 7.12
CA ASP A 17 4.19 -24.74 5.83
C ASP A 17 4.49 -23.37 5.20
N ASP A 18 5.61 -23.24 4.48
CA ASP A 18 6.04 -21.98 3.85
C ASP A 18 4.96 -21.35 2.98
N ASN A 19 4.15 -22.16 2.30
CA ASN A 19 3.00 -21.70 1.52
C ASN A 19 1.91 -21.09 2.40
N THR A 20 1.58 -21.74 3.51
CA THR A 20 0.56 -21.28 4.47
C THR A 20 1.01 -19.99 5.16
N ALA A 21 2.30 -19.89 5.54
CA ALA A 21 2.88 -18.69 6.10
C ALA A 21 2.83 -17.52 5.10
N ASN A 22 3.09 -17.78 3.83
CA ASN A 22 3.00 -16.75 2.78
C ASN A 22 1.56 -16.26 2.57
N ILE A 23 0.57 -17.17 2.53
CA ILE A 23 -0.85 -16.79 2.40
C ILE A 23 -1.29 -15.98 3.62
N PHE A 24 -0.93 -16.41 4.82
CA PHE A 24 -1.27 -15.70 6.05
C PHE A 24 -0.71 -14.26 6.07
N THR A 25 0.55 -14.08 5.66
CA THR A 25 1.16 -12.74 5.61
C THR A 25 0.50 -11.84 4.55
N ILE A 26 0.03 -12.38 3.42
CA ILE A 26 -0.72 -11.66 2.40
C ILE A 26 -2.06 -11.18 2.95
N ILE A 27 -2.82 -12.06 3.61
CA ILE A 27 -4.11 -11.73 4.23
C ILE A 27 -3.92 -10.69 5.36
N LEU A 28 -2.91 -10.87 6.20
CA LEU A 28 -2.61 -9.89 7.25
C LEU A 28 -2.23 -8.53 6.66
N GLY A 29 -1.50 -8.53 5.55
CA GLY A 29 -1.16 -7.32 4.81
C GLY A 29 -2.40 -6.62 4.23
N SER A 30 -3.32 -7.35 3.60
CA SER A 30 -4.58 -6.78 3.09
C SER A 30 -5.42 -6.20 4.23
N PHE A 31 -5.52 -6.91 5.35
CA PHE A 31 -6.22 -6.44 6.55
C PHE A 31 -5.61 -5.16 7.13
N LEU A 32 -4.29 -5.05 7.19
CA LEU A 32 -3.61 -3.82 7.63
C LEU A 32 -3.99 -2.64 6.73
N ILE A 33 -4.01 -2.82 5.41
CA ILE A 33 -4.42 -1.78 4.46
C ILE A 33 -5.89 -1.41 4.71
N ALA A 34 -6.77 -2.39 4.90
CA ALA A 34 -8.19 -2.18 5.17
C ALA A 34 -8.44 -1.37 6.44
N VAL A 35 -7.72 -1.66 7.53
CA VAL A 35 -7.80 -0.90 8.79
C VAL A 35 -7.33 0.54 8.59
N LEU A 36 -6.18 0.74 7.94
CA LEU A 36 -5.65 2.08 7.67
C LEU A 36 -6.50 2.86 6.64
N ALA A 37 -7.28 2.18 5.82
CA ALA A 37 -8.25 2.80 4.91
C ALA A 37 -9.35 3.54 5.65
N GLN A 38 -9.71 3.10 6.86
CA GLN A 38 -10.76 3.75 7.65
C GLN A 38 -10.29 5.07 8.28
N ILE A 39 -8.97 5.28 8.39
CA ILE A 39 -8.41 6.60 8.70
C ILE A 39 -8.52 7.43 7.42
N SER A 40 -9.62 8.15 7.27
CA SER A 40 -9.96 8.84 6.03
C SER A 40 -10.64 10.18 6.31
N ILE A 41 -10.10 11.23 5.70
CA ILE A 41 -10.59 12.59 5.80
C ILE A 41 -11.13 13.02 4.43
N PRO A 42 -12.45 13.15 4.27
CA PRO A 42 -13.02 13.66 3.01
C PRO A 42 -12.69 15.13 2.83
N LEU A 43 -12.42 15.52 1.58
CA LEU A 43 -12.18 16.90 1.21
C LEU A 43 -13.37 17.41 0.37
N LEU A 44 -13.81 18.64 0.62
CA LEU A 44 -15.02 19.20 -0.03
C LEU A 44 -14.82 19.54 -1.50
N PHE A 45 -13.57 19.76 -1.93
CA PHE A 45 -13.23 20.22 -3.27
C PHE A 45 -12.70 19.12 -4.21
N THR A 46 -12.59 17.88 -3.72
CA THR A 46 -12.08 16.75 -4.51
C THR A 46 -12.77 15.44 -4.13
N PRO A 47 -13.01 14.54 -5.08
CA PRO A 47 -13.56 13.21 -4.78
C PRO A 47 -12.57 12.28 -4.06
N ILE A 48 -11.30 12.71 -3.92
CA ILE A 48 -10.21 11.90 -3.37
C ILE A 48 -10.02 12.27 -1.89
N PRO A 49 -10.28 11.37 -0.94
CA PRO A 49 -10.02 11.62 0.47
C PRO A 49 -8.52 11.51 0.81
N ILE A 50 -8.09 12.20 1.85
CA ILE A 50 -6.80 11.91 2.48
C ILE A 50 -6.99 10.64 3.31
N THR A 51 -6.17 9.61 3.08
CA THR A 51 -6.31 8.32 3.77
C THR A 51 -5.00 7.80 4.35
N GLY A 52 -5.12 6.90 5.32
CA GLY A 52 -4.02 6.08 5.83
C GLY A 52 -3.63 4.91 4.92
N GLN A 53 -4.42 4.60 3.88
CA GLN A 53 -4.17 3.49 2.95
C GLN A 53 -2.76 3.49 2.38
N THR A 54 -2.27 4.65 1.95
CA THR A 54 -0.95 4.81 1.36
C THR A 54 0.16 4.33 2.30
N ILE A 55 0.02 4.63 3.62
CA ILE A 55 0.95 4.13 4.64
C ILE A 55 0.91 2.60 4.68
N GLY A 56 -0.30 2.00 4.71
CA GLY A 56 -0.48 0.55 4.71
C GLY A 56 0.18 -0.11 3.49
N VAL A 57 -0.07 0.42 2.30
CA VAL A 57 0.50 -0.08 1.03
C VAL A 57 2.04 -0.06 1.06
N ILE A 58 2.64 1.06 1.48
CA ILE A 58 4.09 1.20 1.53
C ILE A 58 4.70 0.29 2.60
N LEU A 59 4.09 0.17 3.77
CA LEU A 59 4.56 -0.75 4.82
C LEU A 59 4.48 -2.20 4.37
N VAL A 60 3.36 -2.61 3.81
CA VAL A 60 3.15 -3.99 3.32
C VAL A 60 4.14 -4.31 2.21
N GLY A 61 4.30 -3.44 1.21
CA GLY A 61 5.30 -3.62 0.15
C GLY A 61 6.73 -3.68 0.70
N GLY A 62 7.11 -2.71 1.54
CA GLY A 62 8.45 -2.58 2.09
C GLY A 62 8.86 -3.70 3.06
N LEU A 63 7.91 -4.31 3.77
CA LEU A 63 8.17 -5.38 4.72
C LEU A 63 8.03 -6.78 4.12
N LEU A 64 7.04 -7.01 3.25
CA LEU A 64 6.77 -8.32 2.66
C LEU A 64 7.56 -8.57 1.35
N GLY A 65 8.14 -7.53 0.76
CA GLY A 65 8.82 -7.60 -0.52
C GLY A 65 7.89 -7.41 -1.71
N ALA A 66 8.47 -7.36 -2.93
CA ALA A 66 7.77 -6.96 -4.14
C ALA A 66 6.55 -7.82 -4.45
N ARG A 67 6.75 -9.14 -4.52
CA ARG A 67 5.71 -10.06 -4.95
C ARG A 67 4.58 -10.18 -3.90
N ARG A 68 4.92 -10.42 -2.63
CA ARG A 68 3.94 -10.60 -1.56
C ARG A 68 3.22 -9.30 -1.24
N GLY A 69 3.92 -8.17 -1.25
CA GLY A 69 3.32 -6.85 -1.06
C GLY A 69 2.29 -6.52 -2.15
N ALA A 70 2.62 -6.73 -3.43
CA ALA A 70 1.67 -6.54 -4.52
C ALA A 70 0.46 -7.49 -4.42
N MET A 71 0.68 -8.77 -4.03
CA MET A 71 -0.41 -9.73 -3.82
C MET A 71 -1.33 -9.33 -2.66
N ALA A 72 -0.79 -8.80 -1.56
CA ALA A 72 -1.60 -8.31 -0.45
C ALA A 72 -2.50 -7.13 -0.87
N VAL A 73 -1.97 -6.20 -1.69
CA VAL A 73 -2.77 -5.11 -2.26
C VAL A 73 -3.85 -5.65 -3.20
N LEU A 74 -3.51 -6.59 -4.08
CA LEU A 74 -4.51 -7.22 -4.97
C LEU A 74 -5.60 -7.93 -4.17
N THR A 75 -5.25 -8.64 -3.09
CA THR A 75 -6.21 -9.28 -2.18
C THR A 75 -7.14 -8.21 -1.58
N TYR A 76 -6.59 -7.11 -1.07
CA TYR A 76 -7.37 -5.98 -0.56
C TYR A 76 -8.35 -5.41 -1.61
N LEU A 77 -7.90 -5.23 -2.86
CA LEU A 77 -8.78 -4.76 -3.94
C LEU A 77 -9.89 -5.77 -4.27
N MET A 78 -9.58 -7.07 -4.25
CA MET A 78 -10.58 -8.12 -4.47
C MET A 78 -11.59 -8.19 -3.33
N GLU A 79 -11.16 -8.10 -2.07
CA GLU A 79 -12.03 -8.02 -0.90
C GLU A 79 -13.04 -6.88 -1.03
N GLY A 80 -12.58 -5.69 -1.40
CA GLY A 80 -13.45 -4.55 -1.66
C GLY A 80 -14.37 -4.76 -2.85
N ALA A 81 -13.89 -5.35 -3.95
CA ALA A 81 -14.67 -5.58 -5.17
C ALA A 81 -15.85 -6.55 -4.94
N ILE A 82 -15.67 -7.59 -4.12
CA ILE A 82 -16.71 -8.56 -3.77
C ILE A 82 -17.72 -8.04 -2.74
N GLY A 83 -17.54 -6.80 -2.25
CA GLY A 83 -18.52 -6.13 -1.40
C GLY A 83 -18.13 -6.00 0.07
N LEU A 84 -16.91 -6.38 0.48
CA LEU A 84 -16.44 -6.11 1.83
C LEU A 84 -16.16 -4.59 2.00
N PRO A 85 -16.56 -3.96 3.11
CA PRO A 85 -16.42 -2.52 3.34
C PRO A 85 -14.98 -2.15 3.76
N VAL A 86 -14.01 -2.50 2.93
CA VAL A 86 -12.57 -2.33 3.20
C VAL A 86 -11.99 -1.06 2.58
N PHE A 87 -12.66 -0.44 1.60
CA PHE A 87 -12.20 0.82 1.03
C PHE A 87 -12.42 2.00 1.98
N ALA A 88 -11.77 3.12 1.69
CA ALA A 88 -11.93 4.34 2.47
C ALA A 88 -13.41 4.71 2.67
N GLN A 89 -13.77 5.17 3.87
CA GLN A 89 -15.15 5.53 4.25
C GLN A 89 -16.12 4.33 4.19
N MET A 90 -15.65 3.13 4.52
CA MET A 90 -16.43 1.88 4.48
C MET A 90 -17.03 1.57 3.10
N LYS A 91 -16.47 2.15 2.03
CA LYS A 91 -16.93 1.87 0.66
C LYS A 91 -16.62 0.43 0.27
N ALA A 92 -17.45 -0.12 -0.60
CA ALA A 92 -17.37 -1.49 -1.10
C ALA A 92 -17.92 -1.57 -2.53
N GLY A 93 -17.59 -2.65 -3.23
CA GLY A 93 -18.11 -2.96 -4.55
C GLY A 93 -17.16 -2.60 -5.70
N ALA A 94 -17.28 -3.35 -6.79
CA ALA A 94 -16.43 -3.21 -7.97
C ALA A 94 -16.50 -1.82 -8.64
N HIS A 95 -17.60 -1.08 -8.44
CA HIS A 95 -17.75 0.28 -8.98
C HIS A 95 -16.71 1.26 -8.44
N VAL A 96 -16.14 1.02 -7.24
CA VAL A 96 -15.06 1.84 -6.68
C VAL A 96 -13.77 1.70 -7.50
N LEU A 97 -13.54 0.53 -8.09
CA LEU A 97 -12.36 0.23 -8.92
C LEU A 97 -12.42 0.79 -10.35
N VAL A 98 -13.54 1.42 -10.71
CA VAL A 98 -13.75 2.11 -11.99
C VAL A 98 -14.20 3.56 -11.79
N GLY A 99 -14.32 4.02 -10.55
CA GLY A 99 -14.70 5.39 -10.16
C GLY A 99 -13.52 6.37 -10.20
N PRO A 100 -13.74 7.63 -9.78
CA PRO A 100 -12.72 8.70 -9.83
C PRO A 100 -11.42 8.38 -9.08
N THR A 101 -11.48 7.54 -8.05
CA THR A 101 -10.34 7.14 -7.22
C THR A 101 -9.63 5.88 -7.72
N ALA A 102 -10.13 5.24 -8.77
CA ALA A 102 -9.66 3.94 -9.25
C ALA A 102 -8.17 3.94 -9.63
N GLY A 103 -7.68 5.02 -10.26
CA GLY A 103 -6.28 5.14 -10.63
C GLY A 103 -5.33 5.10 -9.42
N TYR A 104 -5.74 5.65 -8.28
CA TYR A 104 -4.98 5.57 -7.02
C TYR A 104 -4.97 4.14 -6.48
N LEU A 105 -6.12 3.46 -6.50
CA LEU A 105 -6.24 2.09 -6.03
C LEU A 105 -5.40 1.12 -6.87
N TRP A 106 -5.44 1.23 -8.18
CA TRP A 106 -4.56 0.46 -9.06
C TRP A 106 -3.10 0.87 -8.89
N GLY A 107 -2.82 2.14 -8.68
CA GLY A 107 -1.50 2.67 -8.35
C GLY A 107 -0.89 2.02 -7.10
N PHE A 108 -1.71 1.59 -6.12
CA PHE A 108 -1.25 0.89 -4.91
C PHE A 108 -0.51 -0.41 -5.24
N VAL A 109 -0.97 -1.16 -6.25
CA VAL A 109 -0.33 -2.42 -6.66
C VAL A 109 1.10 -2.16 -7.16
N PHE A 110 1.24 -1.16 -8.04
CA PHE A 110 2.55 -0.79 -8.59
C PHE A 110 3.47 -0.20 -7.52
N ALA A 111 2.93 0.61 -6.61
CA ALA A 111 3.71 1.20 -5.52
C ALA A 111 4.18 0.15 -4.52
N ALA A 112 3.33 -0.80 -4.13
CA ALA A 112 3.72 -1.91 -3.25
C ALA A 112 4.81 -2.78 -3.89
N PHE A 113 4.70 -3.05 -5.19
CA PHE A 113 5.74 -3.76 -5.93
C PHE A 113 7.04 -2.97 -5.95
N LEU A 114 6.99 -1.67 -6.27
CA LEU A 114 8.18 -0.82 -6.37
C LEU A 114 8.93 -0.73 -5.04
N ILE A 115 8.22 -0.37 -3.95
CA ILE A 115 8.88 -0.26 -2.64
C ILE A 115 9.40 -1.61 -2.16
N GLY A 116 8.68 -2.70 -2.42
CA GLY A 116 9.11 -4.05 -2.12
C GLY A 116 10.38 -4.42 -2.88
N TYR A 117 10.47 -4.11 -4.17
CA TYR A 117 11.66 -4.34 -4.99
C TYR A 117 12.86 -3.52 -4.49
N LEU A 118 12.67 -2.24 -4.17
CA LEU A 118 13.72 -1.41 -3.59
C LEU A 118 14.19 -1.93 -2.23
N ALA A 119 13.25 -2.45 -1.43
CA ALA A 119 13.52 -3.06 -0.14
C ALA A 119 14.36 -4.35 -0.25
N GLU A 120 14.07 -5.19 -1.24
CA GLU A 120 14.84 -6.41 -1.56
C GLU A 120 16.26 -6.06 -2.05
N LYS A 121 16.45 -4.91 -2.68
CA LYS A 121 17.75 -4.37 -3.10
C LYS A 121 18.52 -3.67 -1.97
N GLY A 122 17.97 -3.61 -0.76
CA GLY A 122 18.62 -2.99 0.41
C GLY A 122 18.47 -1.47 0.49
N TRP A 123 17.67 -0.83 -0.37
CA TRP A 123 17.49 0.62 -0.38
C TRP A 123 16.70 1.15 0.83
N THR A 124 16.08 0.27 1.60
CA THR A 124 15.33 0.63 2.82
C THR A 124 16.10 0.38 4.12
N VAL A 125 17.40 0.11 4.04
CA VAL A 125 18.25 -0.13 5.22
C VAL A 125 18.65 1.17 5.92
N LYS A 126 19.01 2.20 5.14
CA LYS A 126 19.39 3.51 5.67
C LYS A 126 18.16 4.44 5.68
N PRO A 127 17.95 5.27 6.72
CA PRO A 127 16.78 6.16 6.80
C PRO A 127 16.61 7.08 5.60
N THR A 128 17.71 7.64 5.09
CA THR A 128 17.69 8.55 3.94
C THR A 128 17.27 7.84 2.65
N SER A 129 17.87 6.71 2.32
CA SER A 129 17.48 5.95 1.11
C SER A 129 16.09 5.34 1.25
N SER A 130 15.69 4.94 2.48
CA SER A 130 14.34 4.50 2.78
C SER A 130 13.30 5.60 2.51
N PHE A 131 13.60 6.83 2.93
CA PHE A 131 12.72 7.98 2.65
C PHE A 131 12.52 8.19 1.15
N PHE A 132 13.59 8.25 0.37
CA PHE A 132 13.48 8.43 -1.08
C PHE A 132 12.77 7.27 -1.79
N SER A 133 12.97 6.03 -1.29
CA SER A 133 12.27 4.86 -1.81
C SER A 133 10.76 4.92 -1.52
N CYS A 134 10.38 5.28 -0.30
CA CYS A 134 8.99 5.49 0.08
C CYS A 134 8.37 6.64 -0.72
N PHE A 135 9.07 7.76 -0.84
CA PHE A 135 8.61 8.94 -1.58
C PHE A 135 8.39 8.61 -3.07
N ALA A 136 9.31 7.90 -3.72
CA ALA A 136 9.13 7.47 -5.10
C ALA A 136 7.90 6.57 -5.28
N ALA A 137 7.65 5.66 -4.34
CA ALA A 137 6.51 4.76 -4.40
C ALA A 137 5.18 5.49 -4.13
N THR A 138 5.13 6.43 -3.17
CA THR A 138 3.93 7.21 -2.89
C THR A 138 3.64 8.21 -4.00
N THR A 139 4.64 8.87 -4.55
CA THR A 139 4.51 9.77 -5.71
C THR A 139 4.01 8.99 -6.95
N LEU A 140 4.44 7.75 -7.14
CA LEU A 140 3.90 6.89 -8.21
C LEU A 140 2.38 6.72 -8.07
N ILE A 141 1.86 6.54 -6.86
CA ILE A 141 0.41 6.48 -6.61
C ILE A 141 -0.26 7.79 -7.05
N LEU A 142 0.30 8.94 -6.65
CA LEU A 142 -0.25 10.24 -7.00
C LEU A 142 -0.27 10.46 -8.52
N VAL A 143 0.82 10.13 -9.19
CA VAL A 143 0.93 10.28 -10.66
C VAL A 143 -0.11 9.40 -11.38
N LEU A 144 -0.16 8.09 -11.06
CA LEU A 144 -1.11 7.18 -11.70
C LEU A 144 -2.55 7.56 -11.41
N GLY A 145 -2.84 7.95 -10.16
CA GLY A 145 -4.17 8.39 -9.75
C GLY A 145 -4.60 9.65 -10.47
N THR A 146 -3.73 10.65 -10.57
CA THR A 146 -4.00 11.93 -11.24
C THR A 146 -4.17 11.75 -12.75
N LEU A 147 -3.34 10.94 -13.38
CA LEU A 147 -3.47 10.63 -14.80
C LEU A 147 -4.81 9.94 -15.10
N TYR A 148 -5.21 8.99 -14.27
CA TYR A 148 -6.50 8.34 -14.40
C TYR A 148 -7.66 9.33 -14.20
N LEU A 149 -7.60 10.18 -13.18
CA LEU A 149 -8.61 11.19 -12.90
C LEU A 149 -8.76 12.18 -14.08
N ALA A 150 -7.65 12.58 -14.68
CA ALA A 150 -7.63 13.44 -15.86
C ALA A 150 -8.34 12.79 -17.05
N ALA A 151 -8.12 11.49 -17.27
CA ALA A 151 -8.77 10.74 -18.34
C ALA A 151 -10.24 10.41 -18.01
N PHE A 152 -10.57 10.26 -16.72
CA PHE A 152 -11.90 9.83 -16.27
C PHE A 152 -12.95 10.94 -16.41
N SER A 153 -12.66 12.21 -16.00
CA SER A 153 -13.75 13.18 -15.89
C SER A 153 -13.40 14.68 -15.98
N VAL A 154 -12.22 15.13 -15.57
CA VAL A 154 -12.02 16.56 -15.27
C VAL A 154 -10.98 17.26 -16.15
N GLY A 155 -10.27 16.55 -17.00
CA GLY A 155 -9.16 17.11 -17.75
C GLY A 155 -7.88 17.26 -16.90
N PHE A 156 -6.75 17.52 -17.56
CA PHE A 156 -5.42 17.41 -16.94
C PHE A 156 -5.16 18.49 -15.86
N ASN A 157 -5.50 19.73 -16.14
CA ASN A 157 -5.23 20.84 -15.20
C ASN A 157 -6.06 20.71 -13.91
N GLU A 158 -7.32 20.37 -14.02
CA GLU A 158 -8.20 20.19 -12.87
C GLU A 158 -7.81 18.95 -12.08
N ALA A 159 -7.38 17.87 -12.75
CA ALA A 159 -6.87 16.69 -12.08
C ALA A 159 -5.62 16.97 -11.26
N LEU A 160 -4.72 17.85 -11.72
CA LEU A 160 -3.57 18.29 -10.94
C LEU A 160 -3.98 19.07 -9.67
N ILE A 161 -4.96 19.97 -9.81
CA ILE A 161 -5.46 20.79 -8.68
C ILE A 161 -6.20 19.92 -7.65
N MET A 162 -7.00 18.95 -8.11
CA MET A 162 -7.82 18.13 -7.25
C MET A 162 -7.11 16.86 -6.74
N GLY A 163 -6.20 16.28 -7.52
CA GLY A 163 -5.65 14.94 -7.30
C GLY A 163 -4.16 14.89 -6.99
N PHE A 164 -3.39 15.96 -7.24
CA PHE A 164 -1.94 15.97 -7.07
C PHE A 164 -1.47 16.96 -6.01
N TYR A 165 -1.65 18.26 -6.26
CA TYR A 165 -1.08 19.31 -5.40
C TYR A 165 -1.52 19.23 -3.93
N PRO A 166 -2.79 18.99 -3.57
CA PRO A 166 -3.21 18.93 -2.16
C PRO A 166 -2.57 17.79 -1.39
N PHE A 167 -2.13 16.74 -2.10
CA PHE A 167 -1.59 15.54 -1.49
C PHE A 167 -0.06 15.54 -1.33
N LEU A 168 0.67 16.45 -2.01
CA LEU A 168 2.14 16.50 -1.96
C LEU A 168 2.71 16.62 -0.55
N VAL A 169 2.14 17.50 0.27
CA VAL A 169 2.59 17.67 1.66
C VAL A 169 2.36 16.39 2.45
N GLY A 170 1.17 15.79 2.29
CA GLY A 170 0.84 14.51 2.91
C GLY A 170 1.74 13.37 2.42
N ASP A 171 2.18 13.41 1.17
CA ASP A 171 3.08 12.45 0.56
C ASP A 171 4.47 12.45 1.24
N VAL A 172 5.04 13.63 1.43
CA VAL A 172 6.32 13.80 2.15
C VAL A 172 6.21 13.29 3.59
N VAL A 173 5.15 13.67 4.31
CA VAL A 173 4.94 13.26 5.71
C VAL A 173 4.77 11.74 5.83
N LYS A 174 3.91 11.14 4.98
CA LYS A 174 3.69 9.69 4.97
C LYS A 174 4.96 8.91 4.61
N SER A 175 5.74 9.43 3.65
CA SER A 175 7.01 8.84 3.27
C SER A 175 8.02 8.84 4.41
N ALA A 176 8.09 9.93 5.19
CA ALA A 176 8.95 10.02 6.37
C ALA A 176 8.53 9.01 7.45
N ILE A 177 7.21 8.90 7.73
CA ILE A 177 6.66 7.93 8.68
C ILE A 177 6.99 6.50 8.24
N CYS A 178 6.70 6.15 6.98
CA CYS A 178 6.97 4.82 6.44
C CYS A 178 8.46 4.47 6.48
N ALA A 179 9.32 5.42 6.11
CA ALA A 179 10.77 5.22 6.13
C ALA A 179 11.28 4.92 7.55
N GLY A 180 10.80 5.67 8.55
CA GLY A 180 11.13 5.44 9.95
C GLY A 180 10.68 4.05 10.43
N LEU A 181 9.44 3.67 10.14
CA LEU A 181 8.88 2.39 10.54
C LEU A 181 9.60 1.21 9.86
N ILE A 182 9.81 1.25 8.54
CA ILE A 182 10.49 0.17 7.80
C ILE A 182 11.93 0.01 8.29
N THR A 183 12.66 1.12 8.45
CA THR A 183 14.06 1.09 8.92
C THR A 183 14.14 0.61 10.36
N GLY A 184 13.18 1.02 11.23
CA GLY A 184 13.12 0.59 12.62
C GLY A 184 12.86 -0.92 12.75
N ILE A 185 11.86 -1.44 12.06
CA ILE A 185 11.51 -2.87 12.08
C ILE A 185 12.68 -3.72 11.55
N ARG A 186 13.32 -3.32 10.45
CA ARG A 186 14.45 -4.04 9.87
C ARG A 186 15.74 -4.05 10.72
N LYS A 187 15.87 -3.14 11.68
CA LYS A 187 17.00 -3.17 12.64
C LYS A 187 16.80 -4.18 13.76
N ILE A 188 15.56 -4.58 14.00
CA ILE A 188 15.19 -5.48 15.09
C ILE A 188 15.13 -6.94 14.59
N SER A 189 14.92 -7.14 13.28
CA SER A 189 14.89 -8.44 12.61
C SER A 189 16.27 -8.87 12.16
#